data_41afd66b50afe2e7602ebdb4ea7a3978
#
_entry.id   41afd66b50afe2e7602ebdb4ea7a3978
#
_cell.length_a   1.000
_cell.length_b   1.000
_cell.length_c   1.000
_cell.angle_alpha   90.00
_cell.angle_beta   90.00
_cell.angle_gamma   90.00
#
_symmetry.space_group_name_H-M   'P 1'
#
loop_
_entity.id
_entity.type
_entity.pdbx_description
1 polymer ?
#
loop_
_entity_poly.entity_id
_entity_poly.type
_entity_poly.pdbx_seq_one_letter_code
_entity_poly.pdbx_strand_id
1 'polypeptide(L)'
;MTTHHFRVQLAAPARQCGMARPQSLLCVGCWQNLHVPVALRGIASIPFRLVGLKPSRMNPNTCTFCELAFTKIMRARNVTIDATVFFADLRGYTTLTQTLPPDVMAALLDTFYDACANAIWDHDGLLNKTIGDAVMAVFNFPIQHADHAVQAVLAARDLQESCREKFAALAATHGLDARELGVGVGIDSGSVAFGEFGHSHRDLTAIGTVVNRAA
;
A
#
# COMPACT_ATOMS: atom_id res chain seq x y z
N MET A 1 35.39 -3.79 12.11
CA MET A 1 34.07 -3.31 11.69
C MET A 1 33.99 -3.41 10.18
N THR A 2 33.45 -4.51 9.66
CA THR A 2 33.45 -4.83 8.22
C THR A 2 32.05 -4.56 7.69
N THR A 3 31.91 -3.47 6.93
CA THR A 3 30.67 -3.14 6.22
C THR A 3 30.48 -4.08 5.04
N HIS A 4 29.56 -5.02 5.17
CA HIS A 4 29.10 -5.82 4.04
C HIS A 4 28.20 -4.98 3.14
N HIS A 5 28.76 -4.50 2.03
CA HIS A 5 27.95 -3.99 0.93
C HIS A 5 27.22 -5.16 0.23
N PHE A 6 25.94 -5.28 0.48
CA PHE A 6 25.06 -6.16 -0.30
C PHE A 6 24.82 -5.53 -1.67
N ARG A 7 25.53 -6.04 -2.68
CA ARG A 7 25.29 -5.70 -4.08
C ARG A 7 24.14 -6.57 -4.58
N VAL A 8 22.89 -6.07 -4.51
CA VAL A 8 21.75 -6.72 -5.16
C VAL A 8 21.92 -6.55 -6.67
N GLN A 9 22.25 -7.64 -7.33
CA GLN A 9 22.28 -7.73 -8.79
C GLN A 9 20.82 -7.84 -9.27
N LEU A 10 20.18 -6.70 -9.55
CA LEU A 10 18.84 -6.61 -10.14
C LEU A 10 18.92 -6.96 -11.63
N ALA A 11 18.99 -8.25 -11.94
CA ALA A 11 18.69 -8.77 -13.27
C ALA A 11 17.21 -9.18 -13.33
N ALA A 12 16.30 -8.20 -13.25
CA ALA A 12 14.92 -8.38 -13.66
C ALA A 12 14.75 -7.76 -15.05
N PRO A 13 14.05 -8.42 -16.01
CA PRO A 13 13.78 -7.84 -17.31
C PRO A 13 13.04 -6.52 -17.14
N ALA A 14 13.44 -5.49 -17.88
CA ALA A 14 12.78 -4.20 -17.94
C ALA A 14 11.29 -4.45 -18.25
N ARG A 15 10.42 -4.29 -17.24
CA ARG A 15 8.97 -4.38 -17.40
C ARG A 15 8.52 -3.09 -18.06
N GLN A 16 7.73 -3.24 -19.13
CA GLN A 16 7.02 -2.12 -19.73
C GLN A 16 6.19 -1.43 -18.66
N CYS A 17 6.48 -0.16 -18.42
CA CYS A 17 5.73 0.72 -17.54
C CYS A 17 4.27 0.78 -17.99
N GLY A 18 3.32 0.68 -17.06
CA GLY A 18 1.92 0.99 -17.29
C GLY A 18 0.93 -0.19 -17.35
N MET A 19 1.34 -1.46 -17.25
CA MET A 19 0.38 -2.54 -17.09
C MET A 19 0.23 -2.90 -15.60
N ALA A 20 -0.90 -2.49 -15.02
CA ALA A 20 -1.35 -3.02 -13.73
C ALA A 20 -1.30 -4.56 -13.77
N ARG A 21 -0.78 -5.19 -12.71
CA ARG A 21 -0.82 -6.67 -12.61
C ARG A 21 -2.27 -7.12 -12.72
N PRO A 22 -2.58 -8.20 -13.46
CA PRO A 22 -3.92 -8.75 -13.46
C PRO A 22 -4.27 -9.12 -12.02
N GLN A 23 -5.26 -8.44 -11.49
CA GLN A 23 -5.75 -8.69 -10.13
C GLN A 23 -6.17 -10.15 -10.00
N SER A 24 -5.83 -10.80 -8.90
CA SER A 24 -6.11 -12.21 -8.67
C SER A 24 -7.60 -12.55 -8.84
N LEU A 25 -7.90 -13.64 -9.55
CA LEU A 25 -9.27 -14.16 -9.67
C LEU A 25 -9.77 -14.77 -8.37
N LEU A 26 -8.86 -15.31 -7.54
CA LEU A 26 -9.13 -15.93 -6.25
C LEU A 26 -8.61 -15.05 -5.12
N CYS A 27 -9.23 -15.18 -3.95
CA CYS A 27 -8.75 -14.56 -2.73
C CYS A 27 -7.44 -15.21 -2.30
N VAL A 28 -6.33 -14.47 -2.40
CA VAL A 28 -5.00 -14.95 -2.03
C VAL A 28 -4.93 -15.27 -0.54
N GLY A 29 -5.54 -14.43 0.32
CA GLY A 29 -5.57 -14.66 1.75
C GLY A 29 -6.31 -15.95 2.15
N CYS A 30 -7.48 -16.24 1.54
CA CYS A 30 -8.19 -17.49 1.79
C CYS A 30 -7.39 -18.70 1.27
N TRP A 31 -6.75 -18.56 0.12
CA TRP A 31 -5.94 -19.63 -0.44
C TRP A 31 -4.72 -19.93 0.42
N GLN A 32 -3.95 -18.92 0.82
CA GLN A 32 -2.74 -19.11 1.62
C GLN A 32 -3.02 -19.63 3.03
N ASN A 33 -4.10 -19.17 3.68
CA ASN A 33 -4.33 -19.49 5.10
C ASN A 33 -5.32 -20.63 5.32
N LEU A 34 -6.29 -20.84 4.42
CA LEU A 34 -7.39 -21.81 4.59
C LEU A 34 -7.44 -22.87 3.50
N HIS A 35 -6.68 -22.70 2.41
CA HIS A 35 -6.73 -23.52 1.19
C HIS A 35 -8.13 -23.57 0.55
N VAL A 36 -8.93 -22.50 0.73
CA VAL A 36 -10.28 -22.37 0.18
C VAL A 36 -10.27 -21.46 -1.04
N PRO A 37 -10.72 -21.93 -2.23
CA PRO A 37 -10.73 -21.14 -3.46
C PRO A 37 -11.95 -20.19 -3.52
N VAL A 38 -11.87 -19.05 -2.83
CA VAL A 38 -12.90 -18.02 -2.88
C VAL A 38 -12.68 -17.16 -4.11
N ALA A 39 -13.60 -17.21 -5.08
CA ALA A 39 -13.53 -16.40 -6.29
C ALA A 39 -13.93 -14.94 -5.99
N LEU A 40 -13.07 -14.00 -6.37
CA LEU A 40 -13.29 -12.55 -6.19
C LEU A 40 -13.82 -11.88 -7.46
N ARG A 41 -13.50 -12.45 -8.63
CA ARG A 41 -13.79 -11.86 -9.95
C ARG A 41 -14.30 -12.89 -10.95
N GLY A 42 -14.91 -12.39 -12.03
CA GLY A 42 -15.51 -13.24 -13.07
C GLY A 42 -16.83 -13.88 -12.63
N ILE A 43 -17.37 -14.74 -13.49
CA ILE A 43 -18.67 -15.40 -13.28
C ILE A 43 -18.65 -16.28 -12.01
N ALA A 44 -17.51 -16.91 -11.71
CA ALA A 44 -17.33 -17.74 -10.53
C ALA A 44 -17.46 -16.95 -9.20
N SER A 45 -17.37 -15.61 -9.23
CA SER A 45 -17.55 -14.80 -8.02
C SER A 45 -19.01 -14.55 -7.64
N ILE A 46 -19.99 -14.83 -8.52
CA ILE A 46 -21.41 -14.54 -8.30
C ILE A 46 -21.93 -15.18 -7.00
N PRO A 47 -21.76 -16.48 -6.75
CA PRO A 47 -22.27 -17.10 -5.52
C PRO A 47 -21.60 -16.51 -4.26
N PHE A 48 -20.32 -16.17 -4.32
CA PHE A 48 -19.59 -15.56 -3.21
C PHE A 48 -20.09 -14.13 -2.90
N ARG A 49 -20.40 -13.36 -3.95
CA ARG A 49 -20.95 -11.99 -3.82
C ARG A 49 -22.35 -11.99 -3.20
N LEU A 50 -23.18 -13.01 -3.50
CA LEU A 50 -24.50 -13.14 -2.90
C LEU A 50 -24.45 -13.35 -1.39
N VAL A 51 -23.40 -14.01 -0.88
CA VAL A 51 -23.16 -14.17 0.57
C VAL A 51 -22.29 -13.05 1.17
N GLY A 52 -22.06 -11.96 0.43
CA GLY A 52 -21.37 -10.77 0.92
C GLY A 52 -19.83 -10.80 0.81
N LEU A 53 -19.26 -11.84 0.18
CA LEU A 53 -17.81 -11.91 -0.07
C LEU A 53 -17.45 -11.01 -1.27
N LYS A 54 -16.73 -9.93 -1.01
CA LYS A 54 -16.28 -8.94 -1.99
C LYS A 54 -14.77 -8.73 -1.88
N PRO A 55 -14.10 -8.16 -2.90
CA PRO A 55 -12.74 -7.67 -2.73
C PRO A 55 -12.65 -6.69 -1.54
N SER A 56 -11.62 -6.85 -0.72
CA SER A 56 -11.34 -5.97 0.41
C SER A 56 -10.88 -4.60 -0.08
N ARG A 57 -11.13 -3.55 0.72
CA ARG A 57 -10.64 -2.20 0.45
C ARG A 57 -9.17 -2.02 0.84
N MET A 58 -8.67 -2.82 1.77
CA MET A 58 -7.28 -2.77 2.22
C MET A 58 -6.33 -3.42 1.21
N ASN A 59 -6.80 -4.50 0.55
CA ASN A 59 -6.12 -5.14 -0.58
C ASN A 59 -7.16 -5.91 -1.42
N PRO A 60 -7.40 -5.55 -2.69
CA PRO A 60 -8.43 -6.16 -3.53
C PRO A 60 -8.13 -7.60 -3.98
N ASN A 61 -6.92 -8.14 -3.69
CA ASN A 61 -6.58 -9.54 -3.85
C ASN A 61 -7.00 -10.40 -2.65
N THR A 62 -7.56 -9.78 -1.60
CA THR A 62 -8.19 -10.45 -0.46
C THR A 62 -9.69 -10.18 -0.43
N CYS A 63 -10.47 -11.00 0.32
CA CYS A 63 -11.91 -10.80 0.45
C CYS A 63 -12.27 -10.12 1.77
N THR A 64 -13.52 -9.62 1.85
CA THR A 64 -14.08 -9.02 3.06
C THR A 64 -14.09 -9.96 4.27
N PHE A 65 -14.15 -11.29 4.06
CA PHE A 65 -14.01 -12.24 5.16
C PHE A 65 -12.60 -12.25 5.73
N CYS A 66 -11.57 -12.24 4.89
CA CYS A 66 -10.17 -12.10 5.34
C CYS A 66 -9.99 -10.79 6.11
N GLU A 67 -10.48 -9.68 5.58
CA GLU A 67 -10.43 -8.37 6.26
C GLU A 67 -11.08 -8.44 7.65
N LEU A 68 -12.28 -9.00 7.74
CA LEU A 68 -12.99 -9.16 9.02
C LEU A 68 -12.27 -10.11 9.98
N ALA A 69 -11.76 -11.24 9.49
CA ALA A 69 -11.02 -12.22 10.29
C ALA A 69 -9.73 -11.60 10.85
N PHE A 70 -8.98 -10.89 10.02
CA PHE A 70 -7.76 -10.19 10.44
C PHE A 70 -8.09 -9.09 11.46
N THR A 71 -9.10 -8.27 11.21
CA THR A 71 -9.51 -7.23 12.15
C THR A 71 -9.93 -7.82 13.50
N LYS A 72 -10.67 -8.94 13.51
CA LYS A 72 -11.07 -9.61 14.76
C LYS A 72 -9.88 -10.19 15.51
N ILE A 73 -8.93 -10.83 14.81
CA ILE A 73 -7.71 -11.37 15.42
C ILE A 73 -6.89 -10.24 16.02
N MET A 74 -6.71 -9.15 15.28
CA MET A 74 -5.95 -7.98 15.72
C MET A 74 -6.59 -7.22 16.88
N ARG A 75 -7.93 -7.26 16.99
CA ARG A 75 -8.67 -6.75 18.17
C ARG A 75 -8.40 -7.56 19.42
N ALA A 76 -8.25 -8.86 19.27
CA ALA A 76 -8.08 -9.77 20.39
C ALA A 76 -6.64 -9.81 20.91
N ARG A 77 -5.67 -9.62 20.03
CA ARG A 77 -4.22 -9.73 20.33
C ARG A 77 -3.39 -8.88 19.38
N ASN A 78 -2.43 -8.14 19.93
CA ASN A 78 -1.36 -7.59 19.13
C ASN A 78 -0.45 -8.74 18.68
N VAL A 79 -0.18 -8.82 17.40
CA VAL A 79 0.64 -9.89 16.80
C VAL A 79 1.97 -9.30 16.36
N THR A 80 3.05 -9.94 16.76
CA THR A 80 4.38 -9.61 16.23
C THR A 80 4.55 -10.33 14.91
N ILE A 81 4.78 -9.55 13.85
CA ILE A 81 5.02 -10.07 12.49
C ILE A 81 6.34 -9.54 11.95
N ASP A 82 6.99 -10.32 11.10
CA ASP A 82 8.07 -9.83 10.25
C ASP A 82 7.43 -9.20 9.02
N ALA A 83 7.65 -7.89 8.84
CA ALA A 83 6.97 -7.13 7.80
C ALA A 83 7.87 -6.02 7.25
N THR A 84 7.52 -5.53 6.07
CA THR A 84 8.07 -4.29 5.54
C THR A 84 7.03 -3.19 5.67
N VAL A 85 7.41 -2.13 6.37
CA VAL A 85 6.61 -0.91 6.51
C VAL A 85 7.00 0.06 5.41
N PHE A 86 6.00 0.69 4.84
CA PHE A 86 6.12 1.61 3.72
C PHE A 86 5.37 2.89 4.07
N PHE A 87 6.03 4.03 3.94
CA PHE A 87 5.42 5.34 3.97
C PHE A 87 5.63 6.05 2.65
N ALA A 88 4.60 6.70 2.15
CA ALA A 88 4.68 7.64 1.04
C ALA A 88 4.11 8.98 1.47
N ASP A 89 4.72 10.09 1.05
CA ASP A 89 4.40 11.44 1.48
C ASP A 89 4.53 12.42 0.31
N LEU A 90 3.64 13.41 0.23
CA LEU A 90 3.71 14.48 -0.76
C LEU A 90 4.78 15.50 -0.37
N ARG A 91 5.77 15.68 -1.24
CA ARG A 91 6.81 16.68 -1.02
C ARG A 91 6.25 18.10 -1.08
N GLY A 92 6.64 18.91 -0.09
CA GLY A 92 6.26 20.32 -0.04
C GLY A 92 4.79 20.56 0.25
N TYR A 93 4.04 19.60 0.78
CA TYR A 93 2.61 19.70 1.06
C TYR A 93 2.23 20.99 1.81
N THR A 94 2.96 21.34 2.88
CA THR A 94 2.70 22.57 3.66
C THR A 94 2.76 23.84 2.82
N THR A 95 3.70 23.92 1.88
CA THR A 95 3.81 25.05 0.95
C THR A 95 2.69 25.01 -0.09
N LEU A 96 2.39 23.82 -0.63
CA LEU A 96 1.33 23.63 -1.62
C LEU A 96 -0.04 24.03 -1.07
N THR A 97 -0.36 23.68 0.18
CA THR A 97 -1.63 24.08 0.82
C THR A 97 -1.77 25.59 1.03
N GLN A 98 -0.67 26.34 1.08
CA GLN A 98 -0.69 27.79 1.20
C GLN A 98 -0.80 28.51 -0.14
N THR A 99 -0.41 27.85 -1.23
CA THR A 99 -0.30 28.45 -2.57
C THR A 99 -1.37 27.98 -3.54
N LEU A 100 -1.84 26.74 -3.40
CA LEU A 100 -2.82 26.16 -4.32
C LEU A 100 -4.26 26.39 -3.86
N PRO A 101 -5.21 26.58 -4.81
CA PRO A 101 -6.64 26.54 -4.51
C PRO A 101 -7.06 25.19 -3.89
N PRO A 102 -8.07 25.18 -3.00
CA PRO A 102 -8.50 23.96 -2.30
C PRO A 102 -8.95 22.81 -3.22
N ASP A 103 -9.57 23.12 -4.34
CA ASP A 103 -10.01 22.16 -5.35
C ASP A 103 -8.84 21.51 -6.08
N VAL A 104 -7.81 22.27 -6.40
CA VAL A 104 -6.57 21.76 -7.00
C VAL A 104 -5.82 20.88 -6.00
N MET A 105 -5.78 21.30 -4.73
CA MET A 105 -5.17 20.53 -3.66
C MET A 105 -5.89 19.20 -3.43
N ALA A 106 -7.23 19.19 -3.46
CA ALA A 106 -8.02 17.97 -3.37
C ALA A 106 -7.76 17.04 -4.56
N ALA A 107 -7.72 17.55 -5.79
CA ALA A 107 -7.39 16.76 -6.97
C ALA A 107 -5.98 16.15 -6.92
N LEU A 108 -5.01 16.88 -6.35
CA LEU A 108 -3.64 16.38 -6.13
C LEU A 108 -3.62 15.24 -5.12
N LEU A 109 -4.32 15.39 -3.99
CA LEU A 109 -4.43 14.35 -2.96
C LEU A 109 -5.14 13.10 -3.48
N ASP A 110 -6.26 13.25 -4.19
CA ASP A 110 -6.99 12.12 -4.79
C ASP A 110 -6.09 11.37 -5.78
N THR A 111 -5.35 12.11 -6.63
CA THR A 111 -4.41 11.53 -7.58
C THR A 111 -3.29 10.76 -6.88
N PHE A 112 -2.77 11.32 -5.79
CA PHE A 112 -1.72 10.68 -4.98
C PHE A 112 -2.23 9.42 -4.27
N TYR A 113 -3.38 9.48 -3.61
CA TYR A 113 -3.96 8.34 -2.90
C TYR A 113 -4.28 7.18 -3.84
N ASP A 114 -4.85 7.47 -5.02
CA ASP A 114 -5.12 6.45 -6.04
C ASP A 114 -3.83 5.83 -6.58
N ALA A 115 -2.79 6.62 -6.79
CA ALA A 115 -1.49 6.11 -7.20
C ALA A 115 -0.86 5.21 -6.13
N CYS A 116 -0.92 5.62 -4.85
CA CYS A 116 -0.46 4.83 -3.72
C CYS A 116 -1.22 3.50 -3.62
N ALA A 117 -2.55 3.54 -3.67
CA ALA A 117 -3.38 2.35 -3.57
C ALA A 117 -3.04 1.34 -4.68
N ASN A 118 -2.96 1.79 -5.92
CA ASN A 118 -2.64 0.92 -7.05
C ASN A 118 -1.23 0.30 -6.92
N ALA A 119 -0.21 1.12 -6.65
CA ALA A 119 1.16 0.64 -6.51
C ALA A 119 1.31 -0.37 -5.34
N ILE A 120 0.69 -0.10 -4.20
CA ILE A 120 0.71 -0.99 -3.03
C ILE A 120 0.00 -2.31 -3.35
N TRP A 121 -1.19 -2.27 -3.96
CA TRP A 121 -1.98 -3.46 -4.26
C TRP A 121 -1.40 -4.32 -5.38
N ASP A 122 -0.76 -3.72 -6.37
CA ASP A 122 -0.08 -4.44 -7.45
C ASP A 122 1.12 -5.26 -6.96
N HIS A 123 1.62 -4.92 -5.77
CA HIS A 123 2.69 -5.65 -5.08
C HIS A 123 2.23 -6.38 -3.81
N ASP A 124 0.91 -6.68 -3.71
CA ASP A 124 0.27 -7.41 -2.62
C ASP A 124 0.45 -6.80 -1.22
N GLY A 125 0.76 -5.49 -1.15
CA GLY A 125 0.80 -4.72 0.08
C GLY A 125 -0.59 -4.47 0.65
N LEU A 126 -0.67 -4.31 1.96
CA LEU A 126 -1.84 -3.87 2.69
C LEU A 126 -1.79 -2.35 2.84
N LEU A 127 -2.71 -1.61 2.21
CA LEU A 127 -2.90 -0.20 2.51
C LEU A 127 -3.54 -0.10 3.89
N ASN A 128 -2.78 0.41 4.87
CA ASN A 128 -3.23 0.46 6.26
C ASN A 128 -4.08 1.71 6.52
N LYS A 129 -3.54 2.88 6.25
CA LYS A 129 -4.24 4.16 6.45
C LYS A 129 -3.62 5.30 5.66
N THR A 130 -4.39 6.37 5.51
CA THR A 130 -3.91 7.70 5.12
C THR A 130 -3.73 8.57 6.36
N ILE A 131 -2.69 9.39 6.41
CA ILE A 131 -2.35 10.27 7.53
C ILE A 131 -2.04 11.65 6.96
N GLY A 132 -3.07 12.49 6.80
CA GLY A 132 -2.91 13.76 6.09
C GLY A 132 -2.45 13.54 4.65
N ASP A 133 -1.29 14.06 4.29
CA ASP A 133 -0.63 13.92 3.00
C ASP A 133 0.26 12.67 2.87
N ALA A 134 0.21 11.78 3.86
CA ALA A 134 0.96 10.55 3.87
C ALA A 134 0.08 9.30 3.77
N VAL A 135 0.65 8.21 3.26
CA VAL A 135 0.05 6.88 3.19
C VAL A 135 0.97 5.89 3.89
N MET A 136 0.40 5.08 4.77
CA MET A 136 1.10 3.97 5.41
C MET A 136 0.61 2.64 4.84
N ALA A 137 1.55 1.76 4.48
CA ALA A 137 1.26 0.40 4.06
C ALA A 137 2.17 -0.63 4.74
N VAL A 138 1.73 -1.89 4.73
CA VAL A 138 2.47 -3.01 5.30
C VAL A 138 2.51 -4.15 4.28
N PHE A 139 3.70 -4.71 4.03
CA PHE A 139 3.93 -5.86 3.17
C PHE A 139 4.25 -7.09 4.02
N ASN A 140 3.99 -8.29 3.52
CA ASN A 140 4.03 -9.58 4.20
C ASN A 140 2.84 -9.83 5.13
N PHE A 141 1.79 -9.03 5.03
CA PHE A 141 0.54 -9.22 5.76
C PHE A 141 -0.62 -8.53 5.03
N PRO A 142 -1.79 -9.14 4.89
CA PRO A 142 -2.17 -10.52 5.21
C PRO A 142 -1.70 -11.53 4.15
N ILE A 143 -1.17 -11.05 3.03
CA ILE A 143 -0.58 -11.87 1.97
C ILE A 143 0.90 -12.01 2.29
N GLN A 144 1.36 -13.26 2.42
CA GLN A 144 2.74 -13.55 2.77
C GLN A 144 3.61 -13.69 1.52
N HIS A 145 4.76 -13.02 1.55
CA HIS A 145 5.79 -13.10 0.52
C HIS A 145 7.18 -13.14 1.15
N ALA A 146 7.99 -14.12 0.75
CA ALA A 146 9.37 -14.22 1.23
C ALA A 146 10.23 -13.02 0.80
N ASP A 147 9.86 -12.37 -0.32
CA ASP A 147 10.53 -11.21 -0.91
C ASP A 147 9.76 -9.88 -0.66
N HIS A 148 9.01 -9.79 0.44
CA HIS A 148 8.16 -8.65 0.76
C HIS A 148 8.90 -7.29 0.75
N ALA A 149 10.17 -7.26 1.13
CA ALA A 149 11.00 -6.07 1.06
C ALA A 149 11.25 -5.63 -0.40
N VAL A 150 11.47 -6.60 -1.29
CA VAL A 150 11.62 -6.33 -2.73
C VAL A 150 10.29 -5.83 -3.32
N GLN A 151 9.16 -6.43 -2.93
CA GLN A 151 7.83 -5.98 -3.38
C GLN A 151 7.57 -4.54 -2.95
N ALA A 152 7.93 -4.15 -1.73
CA ALA A 152 7.80 -2.77 -1.25
C ALA A 152 8.66 -1.78 -2.06
N VAL A 153 9.89 -2.15 -2.41
CA VAL A 153 10.77 -1.31 -3.26
C VAL A 153 10.22 -1.18 -4.68
N LEU A 154 9.68 -2.26 -5.24
CA LEU A 154 9.03 -2.21 -6.56
C LEU A 154 7.78 -1.33 -6.53
N ALA A 155 6.96 -1.43 -5.47
CA ALA A 155 5.81 -0.55 -5.27
C ALA A 155 6.22 0.92 -5.18
N ALA A 156 7.32 1.24 -4.47
CA ALA A 156 7.83 2.61 -4.38
C ALA A 156 8.23 3.17 -5.73
N ARG A 157 8.91 2.37 -6.55
CA ARG A 157 9.32 2.77 -7.91
C ARG A 157 8.10 3.02 -8.80
N ASP A 158 7.16 2.09 -8.81
CA ASP A 158 5.96 2.19 -9.64
C ASP A 158 5.07 3.39 -9.20
N LEU A 159 5.00 3.65 -7.88
CA LEU A 159 4.35 4.85 -7.33
C LEU A 159 5.01 6.13 -7.82
N GLN A 160 6.34 6.25 -7.69
CA GLN A 160 7.06 7.46 -8.10
C GLN A 160 6.92 7.72 -9.60
N GLU A 161 6.93 6.68 -10.42
CA GLU A 161 6.72 6.79 -11.87
C GLU A 161 5.29 7.23 -12.21
N SER A 162 4.28 6.59 -11.62
CA SER A 162 2.86 6.95 -11.78
C SER A 162 2.57 8.37 -11.33
N CYS A 163 3.10 8.78 -10.17
CA CYS A 163 2.94 10.14 -9.68
C CYS A 163 3.61 11.17 -10.59
N ARG A 164 4.81 10.90 -11.10
CA ARG A 164 5.50 11.81 -12.03
C ARG A 164 4.65 12.09 -13.28
N GLU A 165 4.06 11.05 -13.86
CA GLU A 165 3.19 11.18 -15.05
C GLU A 165 1.90 11.93 -14.75
N LYS A 166 1.19 11.51 -13.68
CA LYS A 166 -0.10 12.09 -13.31
C LYS A 166 0.02 13.53 -12.81
N PHE A 167 1.06 13.83 -12.04
CA PHE A 167 1.32 15.18 -11.56
C PHE A 167 1.73 16.13 -12.69
N ALA A 168 2.47 15.64 -13.69
CA ALA A 168 2.76 16.44 -14.88
C ALA A 168 1.48 16.80 -15.65
N ALA A 169 0.55 15.86 -15.80
CA ALA A 169 -0.75 16.10 -16.43
C ALA A 169 -1.60 17.10 -15.62
N LEU A 170 -1.66 16.95 -14.29
CA LEU A 170 -2.39 17.86 -13.40
C LEU A 170 -1.77 19.26 -13.42
N ALA A 171 -0.45 19.35 -13.36
CA ALA A 171 0.27 20.63 -13.43
C ALA A 171 0.00 21.37 -14.75
N ALA A 172 0.00 20.67 -15.88
CA ALA A 172 -0.34 21.24 -17.19
C ALA A 172 -1.78 21.78 -17.23
N THR A 173 -2.73 21.11 -16.57
CA THR A 173 -4.14 21.51 -16.53
C THR A 173 -4.34 22.79 -15.69
N HIS A 174 -3.57 22.95 -14.61
CA HIS A 174 -3.72 24.05 -13.65
C HIS A 174 -2.63 25.13 -13.74
N GLY A 175 -1.72 25.03 -14.72
CA GLY A 175 -0.64 26.02 -14.90
C GLY A 175 0.41 26.00 -13.79
N LEU A 176 0.66 24.85 -13.18
CA LEU A 176 1.64 24.65 -12.10
C LEU A 176 2.99 24.19 -12.65
N ASP A 177 4.06 24.36 -11.86
CA ASP A 177 5.35 23.75 -12.16
C ASP A 177 5.37 22.28 -11.66
N ALA A 178 5.37 21.34 -12.59
CA ALA A 178 5.42 19.90 -12.26
C ALA A 178 6.66 19.50 -11.42
N ARG A 179 7.73 20.31 -11.42
CA ARG A 179 8.95 20.06 -10.63
C ARG A 179 8.75 20.29 -9.13
N GLU A 180 7.74 21.04 -8.75
CA GLU A 180 7.37 21.28 -7.35
C GLU A 180 6.56 20.14 -6.76
N LEU A 181 5.98 19.28 -7.63
CA LEU A 181 5.18 18.14 -7.22
C LEU A 181 6.03 16.86 -7.18
N GLY A 182 6.03 16.17 -6.05
CA GLY A 182 6.80 14.95 -5.91
C GLY A 182 6.36 14.08 -4.74
N VAL A 183 6.87 12.86 -4.70
CA VAL A 183 6.58 11.89 -3.63
C VAL A 183 7.88 11.41 -3.01
N GLY A 184 7.96 11.51 -1.69
CA GLY A 184 8.94 10.83 -0.84
C GLY A 184 8.45 9.44 -0.49
N VAL A 185 9.36 8.45 -0.42
CA VAL A 185 9.01 7.11 0.04
C VAL A 185 10.07 6.63 1.03
N GLY A 186 9.62 6.22 2.23
CA GLY A 186 10.43 5.57 3.25
C GLY A 186 10.02 4.11 3.42
N ILE A 187 11.03 3.22 3.53
CA ILE A 187 10.81 1.77 3.63
C ILE A 187 11.78 1.21 4.65
N ASP A 188 11.25 0.39 5.57
CA ASP A 188 12.09 -0.40 6.47
C ASP A 188 11.45 -1.76 6.75
N SER A 189 12.28 -2.76 7.04
CA SER A 189 11.85 -4.15 7.24
C SER A 189 12.31 -4.68 8.59
N GLY A 190 11.48 -5.52 9.19
CA GLY A 190 11.79 -6.22 10.42
C GLY A 190 10.55 -6.52 11.26
N SER A 191 10.78 -6.83 12.52
CA SER A 191 9.72 -7.19 13.45
C SER A 191 8.92 -5.96 13.89
N VAL A 192 7.60 -6.01 13.69
CA VAL A 192 6.64 -4.99 14.11
C VAL A 192 5.51 -5.60 14.92
N ALA A 193 5.02 -4.88 15.92
CA ALA A 193 3.76 -5.23 16.57
C ALA A 193 2.61 -4.62 15.75
N PHE A 194 1.76 -5.48 15.20
CA PHE A 194 0.61 -5.09 14.39
C PHE A 194 -0.69 -5.45 15.11
N GLY A 195 -1.61 -4.50 15.19
CA GLY A 195 -2.86 -4.70 15.92
C GLY A 195 -3.67 -3.43 16.12
N GLU A 196 -4.76 -3.53 16.86
CA GLU A 196 -5.54 -2.38 17.30
C GLU A 196 -5.02 -1.84 18.63
N PHE A 197 -4.66 -0.57 18.65
CA PHE A 197 -4.18 0.14 19.83
C PHE A 197 -5.14 1.25 20.25
N GLY A 198 -5.20 1.51 21.56
CA GLY A 198 -6.07 2.50 22.18
C GLY A 198 -7.21 1.85 22.99
N HIS A 199 -7.81 2.64 23.88
CA HIS A 199 -8.95 2.19 24.71
C HIS A 199 -10.27 2.81 24.22
N SER A 200 -10.32 4.13 24.13
CA SER A 200 -11.53 4.87 23.73
C SER A 200 -11.66 4.99 22.21
N HIS A 201 -10.55 5.17 21.52
CA HIS A 201 -10.45 5.15 20.06
C HIS A 201 -9.42 4.09 19.69
N ARG A 202 -9.86 3.09 18.94
CA ARG A 202 -9.00 1.99 18.48
C ARG A 202 -8.64 2.19 17.03
N ASP A 203 -7.36 2.11 16.75
CA ASP A 203 -6.82 2.24 15.40
C ASP A 203 -5.92 1.05 15.07
N LEU A 204 -6.18 0.42 13.92
CA LEU A 204 -5.35 -0.66 13.40
C LEU A 204 -4.05 -0.08 12.85
N THR A 205 -2.93 -0.42 13.46
CA THR A 205 -1.64 0.13 13.05
C THR A 205 -0.49 -0.82 13.38
N ALA A 206 0.68 -0.56 12.77
CA ALA A 206 1.94 -1.13 13.19
C ALA A 206 2.67 -0.19 14.12
N ILE A 207 3.35 -0.74 15.13
CA ILE A 207 4.25 -0.01 16.01
C ILE A 207 5.60 -0.72 16.14
N GLY A 208 6.65 0.04 16.34
CA GLY A 208 8.01 -0.47 16.51
C GLY A 208 9.07 0.45 15.89
N THR A 209 10.34 0.11 16.11
CA THR A 209 11.47 0.88 15.57
C THR A 209 11.48 0.89 14.03
N VAL A 210 11.01 -0.18 13.40
CA VAL A 210 10.86 -0.30 11.95
C VAL A 210 9.91 0.79 11.41
N VAL A 211 8.79 1.03 12.09
CA VAL A 211 7.81 2.06 11.71
C VAL A 211 8.43 3.45 11.76
N ASN A 212 9.16 3.75 12.85
CA ASN A 212 9.80 5.06 13.04
C ASN A 212 10.95 5.31 12.06
N ARG A 213 11.62 4.25 11.56
CA ARG A 213 12.69 4.40 10.56
C ARG A 213 12.16 4.51 9.14
N ALA A 214 10.98 3.94 8.88
CA ALA A 214 10.31 4.06 7.59
C ALA A 214 9.62 5.41 7.40
N ALA A 215 9.18 6.06 8.47
CA ALA A 215 8.58 7.40 8.49
C ALA A 215 9.65 8.49 8.46
#